data_3d2e0d387ff06aab283f32a477c3fa4d
#
_entry.id   3d2e0d387ff06aab283f32a477c3fa4d
#
_cell.length_a   1.000
_cell.length_b   1.000
_cell.length_c   1.000
_cell.angle_alpha   90.00
_cell.angle_beta   90.00
_cell.angle_gamma   90.00
#
_symmetry.space_group_name_H-M   'P 1'
#
loop_
_entity.id
_entity.type
_entity.pdbx_description
1 polymer ?
#
loop_
_entity_poly.entity_id
_entity_poly.type
_entity_poly.pdbx_seq_one_letter_code
_entity_poly.pdbx_strand_id
1 'polypeptide(L)'
;MNQSRKLFAATLMAATLAGSPVFAEGDQVGESPWGPEDEIGTLNMMSDTSRMEILQRIDAGKIYDLGVELFIGMPDCCSAAFGDPTYQMMMLHTPARGDGSEELLSHSSEAISMNTHTGTHIDTLSHFGLHGKIWNNVSADEAQGARGWAKSGADKYPPIIARGVLIDVAKAKGVDVLPASYAITVDDLKTALDAQGTSLQEGDVVLIRTGQMHHWPDRSKLALFSQSGLGLDAARWLAEEQKAMVLGADNLGLESFPSTNPDNFAPVHSYLLAQKGVSFIELLWLEDLARDEVHEFAFITSPLKLRGATGSPIRPIAVPVRSNR
;
A
#
# COMPACT_ATOMS: atom_id res chain seq x y z
N MET A 1 6.77 49.53 70.76
CA MET A 1 5.42 49.39 70.11
C MET A 1 5.62 49.06 68.67
N ASN A 2 5.55 47.80 68.35
CA ASN A 2 5.78 47.31 66.99
C ASN A 2 4.75 46.26 66.68
N GLN A 3 3.80 46.59 65.82
CA GLN A 3 2.75 45.67 65.39
C GLN A 3 3.20 44.91 64.15
N SER A 4 3.39 43.63 64.25
CA SER A 4 3.66 42.70 63.15
C SER A 4 2.37 42.36 62.44
N ARG A 5 2.22 42.76 61.15
CA ARG A 5 1.19 42.30 60.24
C ARG A 5 1.59 40.94 59.64
N LYS A 6 0.85 39.92 59.95
CA LYS A 6 0.93 38.62 59.25
C LYS A 6 0.12 38.69 57.95
N LEU A 7 0.78 38.58 56.81
CA LEU A 7 0.12 38.30 55.52
C LEU A 7 -0.14 36.80 55.40
N PHE A 8 -1.38 36.43 55.25
CA PHE A 8 -1.78 35.11 54.80
C PHE A 8 -1.75 35.10 53.26
N ALA A 9 -0.86 34.33 52.66
CA ALA A 9 -0.88 34.03 51.23
C ALA A 9 -1.80 32.81 51.02
N ALA A 10 -2.94 33.00 50.38
CA ALA A 10 -3.77 31.95 49.89
C ALA A 10 -3.27 31.48 48.54
N THR A 11 -2.68 30.29 48.46
CA THR A 11 -2.29 29.65 47.22
C THR A 11 -3.53 29.04 46.58
N LEU A 12 -3.99 29.65 45.48
CA LEU A 12 -5.05 29.10 44.62
C LEU A 12 -4.42 28.00 43.75
N MET A 13 -4.71 26.75 44.05
CA MET A 13 -4.35 25.61 43.21
C MET A 13 -5.37 25.51 42.09
N ALA A 14 -5.04 26.02 40.90
CA ALA A 14 -5.82 25.80 39.69
C ALA A 14 -5.57 24.36 39.22
N ALA A 15 -6.52 23.47 39.45
CA ALA A 15 -6.54 22.16 38.81
C ALA A 15 -6.92 22.32 37.34
N THR A 16 -5.94 22.29 36.45
CA THR A 16 -6.18 22.14 35.01
C THR A 16 -6.67 20.71 34.76
N LEU A 17 -7.96 20.55 34.59
CA LEU A 17 -8.53 19.35 33.98
C LEU A 17 -8.05 19.32 32.52
N ALA A 18 -7.00 18.59 32.26
CA ALA A 18 -6.64 18.20 30.91
C ALA A 18 -7.74 17.26 30.39
N GLY A 19 -8.74 17.82 29.72
CA GLY A 19 -9.70 17.03 28.99
C GLY A 19 -8.96 16.28 27.91
N SER A 20 -9.10 14.97 27.86
CA SER A 20 -8.65 14.17 26.72
C SER A 20 -9.30 14.75 25.47
N PRO A 21 -8.56 14.92 24.36
CA PRO A 21 -9.15 15.40 23.12
C PRO A 21 -10.26 14.43 22.71
N VAL A 22 -11.47 14.94 22.53
CA VAL A 22 -12.60 14.20 21.95
C VAL A 22 -12.39 14.25 20.45
N PHE A 23 -11.89 13.16 19.88
CA PHE A 23 -11.79 13.00 18.44
C PHE A 23 -13.18 12.79 17.83
N ALA A 24 -13.37 13.26 16.59
CA ALA A 24 -14.62 13.03 15.86
C ALA A 24 -14.80 11.50 15.62
N GLU A 25 -16.06 11.06 15.63
CA GLU A 25 -16.39 9.69 15.23
C GLU A 25 -15.91 9.47 13.78
N GLY A 26 -14.98 8.54 13.57
CA GLY A 26 -14.32 8.32 12.26
C GLY A 26 -12.82 8.63 12.23
N ASP A 27 -12.25 9.26 13.27
CA ASP A 27 -10.82 9.57 13.35
C ASP A 27 -10.04 8.59 14.27
N GLN A 28 -10.66 7.48 14.64
CA GLN A 28 -10.02 6.48 15.49
C GLN A 28 -9.46 5.33 14.68
N VAL A 29 -8.35 4.76 15.15
CA VAL A 29 -7.83 3.50 14.58
C VAL A 29 -8.80 2.36 14.87
N GLY A 30 -8.83 1.38 13.96
CA GLY A 30 -9.68 0.21 14.11
C GLY A 30 -9.11 -0.80 15.10
N GLU A 31 -10.00 -1.67 15.58
CA GLU A 31 -9.67 -2.84 16.37
C GLU A 31 -9.83 -4.11 15.52
N SER A 32 -8.88 -5.03 15.68
CA SER A 32 -8.87 -6.25 14.88
C SER A 32 -9.94 -7.25 15.34
N PRO A 33 -10.77 -7.76 14.41
CA PRO A 33 -11.68 -8.86 14.73
C PRO A 33 -10.96 -10.21 14.97
N TRP A 34 -9.66 -10.29 14.63
CA TRP A 34 -8.82 -11.47 14.85
C TRP A 34 -8.07 -11.44 16.18
N GLY A 35 -8.30 -10.42 16.99
CA GLY A 35 -7.80 -10.31 18.35
C GLY A 35 -6.63 -9.34 18.55
N PRO A 36 -6.20 -9.12 19.80
CA PRO A 36 -5.26 -8.06 20.15
C PRO A 36 -3.82 -8.30 19.67
N GLU A 37 -3.48 -9.52 19.31
CA GLU A 37 -2.14 -9.86 18.77
C GLU A 37 -2.08 -9.84 17.24
N ASP A 38 -3.18 -9.44 16.58
CA ASP A 38 -3.18 -9.34 15.12
C ASP A 38 -2.26 -8.21 14.63
N GLU A 39 -1.41 -8.56 13.68
CA GLU A 39 -0.42 -7.68 13.06
C GLU A 39 -0.58 -7.57 11.53
N ILE A 40 -1.55 -8.28 10.92
CA ILE A 40 -1.68 -8.42 9.47
C ILE A 40 -3.07 -8.05 8.92
N GLY A 41 -4.03 -7.71 9.80
CA GLY A 41 -5.35 -7.22 9.41
C GLY A 41 -6.12 -8.18 8.51
N THR A 42 -6.66 -7.65 7.41
CA THR A 42 -7.48 -8.42 6.46
C THR A 42 -6.77 -9.58 5.78
N LEU A 43 -5.44 -9.66 5.81
CA LEU A 43 -4.71 -10.86 5.35
C LEU A 43 -5.09 -12.12 6.12
N ASN A 44 -5.68 -12.01 7.31
CA ASN A 44 -6.25 -13.14 8.06
C ASN A 44 -7.46 -13.79 7.36
N MET A 45 -8.07 -13.14 6.37
CA MET A 45 -9.15 -13.74 5.55
C MET A 45 -8.64 -14.85 4.64
N MET A 46 -7.33 -14.87 4.35
CA MET A 46 -6.71 -15.89 3.50
C MET A 46 -6.59 -17.23 4.26
N SER A 47 -7.38 -18.21 3.85
CA SER A 47 -7.40 -19.56 4.43
C SER A 47 -6.69 -20.58 3.54
N ASP A 48 -6.43 -21.78 4.09
CA ASP A 48 -5.93 -22.90 3.29
C ASP A 48 -6.94 -23.27 2.19
N THR A 49 -8.24 -23.20 2.49
CA THR A 49 -9.31 -23.49 1.54
C THR A 49 -9.31 -22.47 0.40
N SER A 50 -9.32 -21.17 0.67
CA SER A 50 -9.34 -20.15 -0.38
C SER A 50 -8.11 -20.21 -1.28
N ARG A 51 -6.92 -20.53 -0.71
CA ARG A 51 -5.72 -20.76 -1.50
C ARG A 51 -5.83 -21.99 -2.40
N MET A 52 -6.34 -23.11 -1.88
CA MET A 52 -6.52 -24.32 -2.66
C MET A 52 -7.52 -24.12 -3.79
N GLU A 53 -8.63 -23.46 -3.53
CA GLU A 53 -9.67 -23.17 -4.53
C GLU A 53 -9.11 -22.37 -5.70
N ILE A 54 -8.39 -21.27 -5.44
CA ILE A 54 -7.84 -20.47 -6.54
C ILE A 54 -6.74 -21.19 -7.31
N LEU A 55 -5.87 -21.94 -6.62
CA LEU A 55 -4.79 -22.68 -7.27
C LEU A 55 -5.31 -23.82 -8.17
N GLN A 56 -6.41 -24.46 -7.81
CA GLN A 56 -7.05 -25.51 -8.61
C GLN A 56 -7.68 -24.98 -9.90
N ARG A 57 -7.98 -23.68 -9.95
CA ARG A 57 -8.58 -23.02 -11.12
C ARG A 57 -7.54 -22.49 -12.11
N ILE A 58 -6.26 -22.47 -11.75
CA ILE A 58 -5.20 -21.89 -12.60
C ILE A 58 -5.26 -22.53 -14.01
N ASP A 59 -5.19 -21.65 -15.01
CA ASP A 59 -4.93 -21.99 -16.41
C ASP A 59 -3.55 -21.44 -16.79
N ALA A 60 -2.51 -22.24 -16.58
CA ALA A 60 -1.11 -21.83 -16.58
C ALA A 60 -0.52 -21.55 -17.98
N GLY A 61 -1.34 -21.24 -19.00
CA GLY A 61 -0.84 -20.95 -20.35
C GLY A 61 -0.03 -19.65 -20.45
N LYS A 62 -0.31 -18.65 -19.61
CA LYS A 62 0.39 -17.36 -19.57
C LYS A 62 0.50 -16.86 -18.14
N ILE A 63 1.63 -16.24 -17.83
CA ILE A 63 1.86 -15.56 -16.54
C ILE A 63 2.08 -14.09 -16.84
N TYR A 64 1.41 -13.22 -16.09
CA TYR A 64 1.58 -11.78 -16.14
C TYR A 64 2.46 -11.32 -14.98
N ASP A 65 3.54 -10.63 -15.31
CA ASP A 65 4.40 -9.95 -14.33
C ASP A 65 3.78 -8.58 -14.02
N LEU A 66 3.44 -8.36 -12.78
CA LEU A 66 2.80 -7.12 -12.33
C LEU A 66 3.78 -6.15 -11.67
N GLY A 67 5.08 -6.47 -11.67
CA GLY A 67 6.13 -5.63 -11.13
C GLY A 67 6.69 -4.67 -12.16
N VAL A 68 7.02 -3.45 -11.74
CA VAL A 68 7.81 -2.52 -12.56
C VAL A 68 9.30 -2.81 -12.44
N GLU A 69 10.06 -2.49 -13.47
CA GLU A 69 11.52 -2.57 -13.44
C GLU A 69 12.12 -1.53 -12.49
N LEU A 70 13.11 -1.94 -11.67
CA LEU A 70 13.86 -1.05 -10.80
C LEU A 70 15.15 -0.59 -11.49
N PHE A 71 15.32 0.71 -11.66
CA PHE A 71 16.51 1.31 -12.27
C PHE A 71 16.81 2.71 -11.70
N ILE A 72 18.06 3.14 -11.80
CA ILE A 72 18.47 4.47 -11.33
C ILE A 72 17.75 5.55 -12.14
N GLY A 73 17.02 6.42 -11.45
CA GLY A 73 16.24 7.50 -12.06
C GLY A 73 14.80 7.13 -12.42
N MET A 74 14.30 5.95 -12.03
CA MET A 74 12.89 5.57 -12.18
C MET A 74 11.92 6.56 -11.50
N PRO A 75 10.65 6.63 -11.94
CA PRO A 75 9.62 7.33 -11.19
C PRO A 75 9.47 6.77 -9.78
N ASP A 76 9.31 7.66 -8.81
CA ASP A 76 9.30 7.33 -7.40
C ASP A 76 8.45 8.39 -6.66
N CYS A 77 7.50 7.94 -5.85
CA CYS A 77 6.62 8.83 -5.09
C CYS A 77 7.38 9.62 -4.03
N CYS A 78 8.20 8.91 -3.26
CA CYS A 78 8.66 9.35 -1.96
C CYS A 78 9.87 10.29 -2.05
N SER A 79 10.77 10.08 -3.01
CA SER A 79 11.93 10.97 -3.19
C SER A 79 11.51 12.37 -3.66
N ALA A 80 10.55 12.46 -4.57
CA ALA A 80 10.06 13.72 -5.09
C ALA A 80 9.19 14.47 -4.07
N ALA A 81 8.38 13.75 -3.29
CA ALA A 81 7.45 14.34 -2.34
C ALA A 81 8.08 14.64 -0.96
N PHE A 82 8.95 13.76 -0.48
CA PHE A 82 9.46 13.79 0.90
C PHE A 82 10.99 13.86 1.01
N GLY A 83 11.71 13.79 -0.12
CA GLY A 83 13.17 13.81 -0.13
C GLY A 83 13.81 12.49 0.29
N ASP A 84 13.08 11.40 0.20
CA ASP A 84 13.57 10.07 0.54
C ASP A 84 14.64 9.56 -0.44
N PRO A 85 15.49 8.60 -0.04
CA PRO A 85 16.50 8.03 -0.90
C PRO A 85 15.88 7.36 -2.12
N THR A 86 16.36 7.73 -3.32
CA THR A 86 16.02 7.06 -4.58
C THR A 86 16.71 5.70 -4.70
N TYR A 87 16.20 4.84 -5.59
CA TYR A 87 16.88 3.61 -5.94
C TYR A 87 18.31 3.85 -6.41
N GLN A 88 19.25 3.14 -5.80
CA GLN A 88 20.66 3.12 -6.16
C GLN A 88 21.13 1.69 -6.27
N MET A 89 22.00 1.44 -7.25
CA MET A 89 22.70 0.16 -7.42
C MET A 89 24.16 0.44 -7.71
N MET A 90 25.06 -0.28 -7.06
CA MET A 90 26.51 -0.19 -7.31
C MET A 90 27.10 -1.58 -7.42
N MET A 91 27.98 -1.75 -8.41
CA MET A 91 28.75 -2.97 -8.54
C MET A 91 29.82 -3.04 -7.44
N LEU A 92 29.89 -4.12 -6.71
CA LEU A 92 30.92 -4.40 -5.69
C LEU A 92 32.06 -5.22 -6.29
N HIS A 93 31.71 -6.20 -7.13
CA HIS A 93 32.66 -7.04 -7.82
C HIS A 93 32.29 -7.14 -9.30
N THR A 94 33.28 -7.17 -10.18
CA THR A 94 33.11 -7.42 -11.60
C THR A 94 34.18 -8.38 -12.10
N PRO A 95 33.90 -9.24 -13.08
CA PRO A 95 34.92 -10.10 -13.66
C PRO A 95 35.94 -9.36 -14.53
N ALA A 96 35.62 -8.13 -14.96
CA ALA A 96 36.52 -7.32 -15.77
C ALA A 96 37.58 -6.63 -14.91
N ARG A 97 38.86 -7.07 -15.03
CA ARG A 97 40.00 -6.40 -14.44
C ARG A 97 40.77 -5.67 -15.56
N GLY A 98 40.97 -4.37 -15.41
CA GLY A 98 41.70 -3.56 -16.42
C GLY A 98 43.21 -3.81 -16.44
N ASP A 99 43.75 -4.69 -15.62
CA ASP A 99 45.17 -4.97 -15.44
C ASP A 99 45.71 -6.17 -16.27
N GLY A 100 44.83 -6.83 -17.01
CA GLY A 100 45.20 -8.01 -17.83
C GLY A 100 45.45 -9.29 -17.04
N SER A 101 45.15 -9.32 -15.71
CA SER A 101 45.18 -10.54 -14.90
C SER A 101 43.96 -11.39 -15.19
N GLU A 102 44.17 -12.65 -15.59
CA GLU A 102 43.10 -13.64 -15.75
C GLU A 102 43.05 -14.52 -14.51
N GLU A 103 41.94 -14.50 -13.81
CA GLU A 103 41.66 -15.48 -12.74
C GLU A 103 40.85 -16.63 -13.29
N LEU A 104 41.15 -17.88 -12.78
CA LEU A 104 40.35 -19.04 -13.13
C LEU A 104 38.88 -18.89 -12.77
N LEU A 105 38.59 -18.15 -11.67
CA LEU A 105 37.25 -17.91 -11.18
C LEU A 105 37.00 -16.40 -11.10
N SER A 106 35.95 -15.94 -11.74
CA SER A 106 35.50 -14.53 -11.66
C SER A 106 34.01 -14.48 -11.34
N HIS A 107 33.59 -13.42 -10.63
CA HIS A 107 32.19 -13.23 -10.23
C HIS A 107 31.77 -11.76 -10.24
N SER A 108 30.49 -11.54 -10.24
CA SER A 108 29.89 -10.21 -10.10
C SER A 108 28.98 -10.17 -8.88
N SER A 109 28.96 -9.05 -8.19
CA SER A 109 27.99 -8.76 -7.14
C SER A 109 27.74 -7.27 -7.06
N GLU A 110 26.58 -6.91 -6.55
CA GLU A 110 26.11 -5.54 -6.42
C GLU A 110 25.44 -5.29 -5.05
N ALA A 111 25.37 -4.05 -4.67
CA ALA A 111 24.56 -3.59 -3.56
C ALA A 111 23.44 -2.68 -4.06
N ILE A 112 22.29 -2.75 -3.44
CA ILE A 112 21.17 -1.84 -3.66
C ILE A 112 20.86 -1.04 -2.40
N SER A 113 20.44 0.21 -2.58
CA SER A 113 19.91 1.09 -1.56
C SER A 113 18.66 1.77 -2.08
N MET A 114 17.54 1.67 -1.37
CA MET A 114 16.27 2.26 -1.76
C MET A 114 15.35 2.40 -0.55
N ASN A 115 14.34 3.26 -0.67
CA ASN A 115 13.19 3.25 0.22
C ASN A 115 12.39 1.96 0.03
N THR A 116 11.79 1.41 1.09
CA THR A 116 10.95 0.19 1.01
C THR A 116 9.67 0.38 0.22
N HIS A 117 9.30 1.63 -0.08
CA HIS A 117 8.17 2.05 -0.92
C HIS A 117 8.61 2.43 -2.34
N THR A 118 9.69 1.83 -2.85
CA THR A 118 10.21 2.07 -4.21
C THR A 118 9.73 0.99 -5.18
N GLY A 119 9.26 1.42 -6.37
CA GLY A 119 8.72 0.51 -7.38
C GLY A 119 7.44 -0.16 -6.93
N THR A 120 7.13 -1.34 -7.48
CA THR A 120 5.98 -2.11 -7.04
C THR A 120 6.23 -2.63 -5.61
N HIS A 121 5.40 -2.20 -4.68
CA HIS A 121 5.55 -2.51 -3.27
C HIS A 121 4.20 -2.69 -2.58
N ILE A 122 4.21 -3.30 -1.41
CA ILE A 122 3.06 -3.41 -0.52
C ILE A 122 3.30 -2.57 0.73
N ASP A 123 2.29 -1.81 1.11
CA ASP A 123 2.23 -1.08 2.38
C ASP A 123 1.73 -1.98 3.49
N THR A 124 2.43 -1.93 4.63
CA THR A 124 2.02 -2.65 5.83
C THR A 124 1.21 -1.75 6.77
N LEU A 125 0.55 -2.37 7.74
CA LEU A 125 -0.32 -1.64 8.69
C LEU A 125 0.45 -0.69 9.62
N SER A 126 1.78 -0.73 9.60
CA SER A 126 2.63 0.22 10.32
C SER A 126 3.00 1.46 9.51
N HIS A 127 2.57 1.57 8.22
CA HIS A 127 2.95 2.70 7.37
C HIS A 127 2.17 3.97 7.71
N PHE A 128 0.86 3.90 7.87
CA PHE A 128 0.03 5.04 8.27
C PHE A 128 -0.72 4.78 9.56
N GLY A 129 -0.85 5.81 10.36
CA GLY A 129 -1.58 5.80 11.62
C GLY A 129 -2.41 7.06 11.82
N LEU A 130 -3.18 7.08 12.91
CA LEU A 130 -3.98 8.22 13.35
C LEU A 130 -3.67 8.49 14.82
N HIS A 131 -3.47 9.76 15.18
CA HIS A 131 -3.27 10.20 16.56
C HIS A 131 -2.17 9.41 17.31
N GLY A 132 -1.05 9.10 16.61
CA GLY A 132 0.07 8.36 17.20
C GLY A 132 -0.17 6.86 17.40
N LYS A 133 -1.19 6.31 16.75
CA LYS A 133 -1.50 4.88 16.75
C LYS A 133 -1.63 4.33 15.35
N ILE A 134 -1.25 3.07 15.17
CA ILE A 134 -1.52 2.27 13.96
C ILE A 134 -2.64 1.27 14.24
N TRP A 135 -2.99 0.46 13.23
CA TRP A 135 -3.97 -0.61 13.33
C TRP A 135 -3.91 -1.37 14.66
N ASN A 136 -5.08 -1.78 15.15
CA ASN A 136 -5.25 -2.55 16.38
C ASN A 136 -4.78 -1.81 17.66
N ASN A 137 -4.93 -0.47 17.67
CA ASN A 137 -4.58 0.41 18.79
C ASN A 137 -3.09 0.37 19.23
N VAL A 138 -2.19 -0.10 18.38
CA VAL A 138 -0.76 -0.14 18.70
C VAL A 138 -0.21 1.28 18.75
N SER A 139 0.36 1.66 19.89
CA SER A 139 0.98 2.96 20.10
C SER A 139 2.31 3.09 19.35
N ALA A 140 2.49 4.19 18.61
CA ALA A 140 3.77 4.48 17.95
C ALA A 140 4.90 4.70 18.97
N ASP A 141 4.61 5.36 20.09
CA ASP A 141 5.62 5.61 21.13
C ASP A 141 6.17 4.31 21.74
N GLU A 142 5.36 3.26 21.78
CA GLU A 142 5.75 1.96 22.35
C GLU A 142 6.35 1.00 21.30
N ALA A 143 5.86 1.05 20.07
CA ALA A 143 6.18 0.07 19.05
C ALA A 143 7.20 0.54 18.01
N GLN A 144 7.37 1.85 17.80
CA GLN A 144 8.32 2.38 16.86
C GLN A 144 9.70 2.59 17.52
N GLY A 145 10.73 2.01 16.92
CA GLY A 145 12.12 2.17 17.36
C GLY A 145 13.03 2.65 16.22
N ALA A 146 14.27 3.00 16.55
CA ALA A 146 15.27 3.45 15.58
C ALA A 146 15.61 2.42 14.48
N ARG A 147 15.19 1.18 14.64
CA ARG A 147 15.44 0.07 13.69
C ARG A 147 14.17 -0.47 13.06
N GLY A 148 13.06 0.27 13.14
CA GLY A 148 11.76 -0.13 12.62
C GLY A 148 10.73 -0.41 13.72
N TRP A 149 9.60 -0.93 13.31
CA TRP A 149 8.47 -1.23 14.16
C TRP A 149 8.59 -2.61 14.83
N ALA A 150 8.21 -2.72 16.07
CA ALA A 150 8.13 -4.00 16.78
C ALA A 150 6.85 -4.79 16.43
N LYS A 151 5.83 -4.10 15.88
CA LYS A 151 4.51 -4.65 15.49
C LYS A 151 4.21 -4.27 14.04
N SER A 152 3.43 -5.11 13.37
CA SER A 152 2.86 -4.88 12.02
C SER A 152 3.88 -4.56 10.91
N GLY A 153 5.12 -5.02 11.05
CA GLY A 153 6.14 -4.88 10.02
C GLY A 153 6.00 -5.91 8.90
N ALA A 154 6.71 -5.67 7.78
CA ALA A 154 6.68 -6.54 6.60
C ALA A 154 7.12 -8.00 6.89
N ASP A 155 7.92 -8.21 7.92
CA ASP A 155 8.35 -9.55 8.35
C ASP A 155 7.20 -10.42 8.90
N LYS A 156 6.07 -9.81 9.24
CA LYS A 156 4.86 -10.51 9.73
C LYS A 156 3.97 -11.03 8.63
N TYR A 157 4.10 -10.48 7.43
CA TYR A 157 3.19 -10.78 6.34
C TYR A 157 3.48 -12.15 5.74
N PRO A 158 2.44 -12.99 5.55
CA PRO A 158 2.59 -14.27 4.85
C PRO A 158 2.74 -14.05 3.34
N PRO A 159 3.18 -15.08 2.59
CA PRO A 159 2.93 -15.14 1.15
C PRO A 159 1.45 -15.00 0.85
N ILE A 160 1.10 -14.17 -0.14
CA ILE A 160 -0.28 -13.89 -0.54
C ILE A 160 -0.59 -14.72 -1.78
N ILE A 161 -1.58 -15.61 -1.68
CA ILE A 161 -2.14 -16.40 -2.78
C ILE A 161 -3.65 -16.30 -2.65
N ALA A 162 -4.28 -15.56 -3.55
CA ALA A 162 -5.71 -15.27 -3.48
C ALA A 162 -6.31 -15.07 -4.87
N ARG A 163 -7.64 -15.02 -4.95
CA ARG A 163 -8.32 -14.55 -6.16
C ARG A 163 -8.02 -13.08 -6.35
N GLY A 164 -7.52 -12.73 -7.55
CA GLY A 164 -7.30 -11.35 -7.98
C GLY A 164 -8.37 -10.92 -8.97
N VAL A 165 -8.83 -9.67 -8.85
CA VAL A 165 -9.76 -9.04 -9.79
C VAL A 165 -9.20 -7.72 -10.25
N LEU A 166 -9.09 -7.54 -11.58
CA LEU A 166 -8.76 -6.25 -12.20
C LEU A 166 -10.05 -5.45 -12.40
N ILE A 167 -10.07 -4.21 -11.96
CA ILE A 167 -11.09 -3.21 -12.29
C ILE A 167 -10.46 -2.17 -13.19
N ASP A 168 -10.74 -2.22 -14.50
CA ASP A 168 -10.18 -1.30 -15.50
C ASP A 168 -11.07 -0.04 -15.63
N VAL A 169 -10.86 0.92 -14.75
CA VAL A 169 -11.64 2.16 -14.71
C VAL A 169 -11.33 3.03 -15.92
N ALA A 170 -10.07 3.11 -16.34
CA ALA A 170 -9.68 3.90 -17.51
C ALA A 170 -10.41 3.42 -18.77
N LYS A 171 -10.43 2.10 -19.03
CA LYS A 171 -11.17 1.50 -20.16
C LYS A 171 -12.67 1.74 -20.07
N ALA A 172 -13.28 1.57 -18.90
CA ALA A 172 -14.71 1.80 -18.69
C ALA A 172 -15.12 3.25 -18.95
N LYS A 173 -14.20 4.19 -18.71
CA LYS A 173 -14.39 5.63 -19.04
C LYS A 173 -14.01 5.98 -20.47
N GLY A 174 -13.52 5.03 -21.28
CA GLY A 174 -13.14 5.25 -22.68
C GLY A 174 -11.89 6.12 -22.85
N VAL A 175 -10.96 6.08 -21.89
CA VAL A 175 -9.71 6.84 -21.92
C VAL A 175 -8.51 5.91 -21.69
N ASP A 176 -7.34 6.29 -22.23
CA ASP A 176 -6.10 5.53 -21.98
C ASP A 176 -5.61 5.76 -20.55
N VAL A 177 -5.73 7.00 -20.06
CA VAL A 177 -5.30 7.44 -18.72
C VAL A 177 -6.38 8.32 -18.11
N LEU A 178 -6.73 8.10 -16.85
CA LEU A 178 -7.67 8.96 -16.12
C LEU A 178 -7.11 10.38 -15.99
N PRO A 179 -7.99 11.41 -16.01
CA PRO A 179 -7.57 12.80 -15.83
C PRO A 179 -6.79 13.01 -14.53
N ALA A 180 -5.86 13.98 -14.54
CA ALA A 180 -5.12 14.34 -13.34
C ALA A 180 -6.07 14.64 -12.16
N SER A 181 -5.69 14.21 -10.97
CA SER A 181 -6.46 14.38 -9.71
C SER A 181 -7.88 13.81 -9.74
N TYR A 182 -8.18 12.91 -10.67
CA TYR A 182 -9.50 12.27 -10.73
C TYR A 182 -9.66 11.30 -9.55
N ALA A 183 -10.65 11.55 -8.71
CA ALA A 183 -11.04 10.65 -7.62
C ALA A 183 -12.04 9.61 -8.15
N ILE A 184 -11.62 8.35 -8.20
CA ILE A 184 -12.47 7.22 -8.60
C ILE A 184 -13.58 7.04 -7.60
N THR A 185 -14.82 6.98 -8.09
CA THR A 185 -16.04 6.84 -7.31
C THR A 185 -16.53 5.39 -7.25
N VAL A 186 -17.48 5.13 -6.36
CA VAL A 186 -18.19 3.81 -6.31
C VAL A 186 -18.87 3.49 -7.64
N ASP A 187 -19.49 4.49 -8.28
CA ASP A 187 -20.18 4.30 -9.57
C ASP A 187 -19.20 3.97 -10.71
N ASP A 188 -17.99 4.55 -10.68
CA ASP A 188 -16.94 4.19 -11.64
C ASP A 188 -16.54 2.72 -11.50
N LEU A 189 -16.34 2.26 -10.25
CA LEU A 189 -15.98 0.87 -9.98
C LEU A 189 -17.08 -0.11 -10.42
N LYS A 190 -18.34 0.20 -10.08
CA LYS A 190 -19.50 -0.61 -10.49
C LYS A 190 -19.64 -0.65 -12.02
N THR A 191 -19.51 0.50 -12.68
CA THR A 191 -19.56 0.59 -14.14
C THR A 191 -18.49 -0.25 -14.80
N ALA A 192 -17.28 -0.24 -14.27
CA ALA A 192 -16.17 -1.05 -14.79
C ALA A 192 -16.43 -2.55 -14.59
N LEU A 193 -16.86 -2.96 -13.39
CA LEU A 193 -17.20 -4.36 -13.09
C LEU A 193 -18.33 -4.88 -13.99
N ASP A 194 -19.38 -4.09 -14.19
CA ASP A 194 -20.51 -4.43 -15.06
C ASP A 194 -20.05 -4.58 -16.53
N ALA A 195 -19.22 -3.65 -17.01
CA ALA A 195 -18.69 -3.71 -18.37
C ALA A 195 -17.77 -4.91 -18.59
N GLN A 196 -17.06 -5.35 -17.55
CA GLN A 196 -16.19 -6.53 -17.57
C GLN A 196 -16.94 -7.85 -17.36
N GLY A 197 -18.19 -7.80 -16.91
CA GLY A 197 -18.96 -8.99 -16.52
C GLY A 197 -18.34 -9.71 -15.31
N THR A 198 -17.69 -8.97 -14.41
CA THR A 198 -16.96 -9.50 -13.25
C THR A 198 -17.59 -9.00 -11.96
N SER A 199 -17.54 -9.81 -10.91
CA SER A 199 -18.00 -9.43 -9.57
C SER A 199 -16.92 -9.69 -8.52
N LEU A 200 -16.96 -8.91 -7.44
CA LEU A 200 -16.08 -9.07 -6.30
C LEU A 200 -16.63 -10.13 -5.33
N GLN A 201 -15.72 -10.74 -4.58
CA GLN A 201 -15.99 -11.68 -3.51
C GLN A 201 -15.19 -11.27 -2.27
N GLU A 202 -15.72 -11.62 -1.10
CA GLU A 202 -14.99 -11.45 0.16
C GLU A 202 -13.62 -12.13 0.10
N GLY A 203 -12.56 -11.42 0.47
CA GLY A 203 -11.19 -11.92 0.44
C GLY A 203 -10.44 -11.74 -0.89
N ASP A 204 -11.02 -11.05 -1.86
CA ASP A 204 -10.33 -10.74 -3.12
C ASP A 204 -9.15 -9.78 -2.91
N VAL A 205 -8.15 -9.93 -3.79
CA VAL A 205 -7.17 -8.90 -4.10
C VAL A 205 -7.72 -8.08 -5.26
N VAL A 206 -8.07 -6.82 -5.02
CA VAL A 206 -8.69 -5.94 -6.01
C VAL A 206 -7.67 -4.97 -6.58
N LEU A 207 -7.38 -5.08 -7.87
CA LEU A 207 -6.42 -4.23 -8.58
C LEU A 207 -7.16 -3.23 -9.47
N ILE A 208 -6.82 -1.94 -9.32
CA ILE A 208 -7.51 -0.83 -9.97
C ILE A 208 -6.57 -0.20 -11.00
N ARG A 209 -6.99 -0.22 -12.28
CA ARG A 209 -6.23 0.42 -13.35
C ARG A 209 -6.73 1.82 -13.62
N THR A 210 -5.85 2.79 -13.43
CA THR A 210 -6.04 4.20 -13.78
C THR A 210 -5.48 4.55 -15.15
N GLY A 211 -4.62 3.68 -15.71
CA GLY A 211 -3.86 3.87 -16.94
C GLY A 211 -2.55 4.66 -16.76
N GLN A 212 -2.18 5.04 -15.53
CA GLN A 212 -0.99 5.88 -15.32
C GLN A 212 0.31 5.19 -15.76
N MET A 213 0.37 3.85 -15.74
CA MET A 213 1.52 3.12 -16.25
C MET A 213 1.77 3.30 -17.75
N HIS A 214 0.81 3.82 -18.51
CA HIS A 214 1.03 4.27 -19.89
C HIS A 214 2.12 5.35 -20.00
N HIS A 215 2.37 6.06 -18.90
CA HIS A 215 3.43 7.06 -18.82
C HIS A 215 4.79 6.53 -18.35
N TRP A 216 4.85 5.29 -17.89
CA TRP A 216 6.10 4.68 -17.43
C TRP A 216 7.12 4.57 -18.58
N PRO A 217 8.41 4.90 -18.41
CA PRO A 217 9.06 5.36 -17.17
C PRO A 217 9.27 6.90 -17.08
N ASP A 218 8.42 7.70 -17.70
CA ASP A 218 8.56 9.16 -17.76
C ASP A 218 8.18 9.83 -16.42
N ARG A 219 9.20 10.17 -15.62
CA ARG A 219 9.03 10.86 -14.33
C ARG A 219 8.29 12.20 -14.43
N SER A 220 8.34 12.87 -15.57
CA SER A 220 7.69 14.17 -15.75
C SER A 220 6.16 14.06 -15.83
N LYS A 221 5.65 12.88 -16.14
CA LYS A 221 4.23 12.58 -16.28
C LYS A 221 3.65 11.80 -15.09
N LEU A 222 4.50 11.23 -14.26
CA LEU A 222 4.12 10.49 -13.07
C LEU A 222 4.43 11.34 -11.83
N ALA A 223 3.45 12.11 -11.37
CA ALA A 223 3.58 13.03 -10.25
C ALA A 223 2.53 12.73 -9.18
N LEU A 224 2.97 12.40 -7.96
CA LEU A 224 2.12 12.03 -6.83
C LEU A 224 0.99 13.06 -6.60
N PHE A 225 1.34 14.33 -6.47
CA PHE A 225 0.37 15.38 -6.09
C PHE A 225 -0.61 15.81 -7.19
N SER A 226 -0.63 15.14 -8.33
CA SER A 226 -1.61 15.35 -9.40
C SER A 226 -2.16 14.04 -9.95
N GLN A 227 -1.92 12.92 -9.29
CA GLN A 227 -2.37 11.63 -9.78
C GLN A 227 -3.88 11.42 -9.60
N SER A 228 -4.48 10.68 -10.54
CA SER A 228 -5.78 10.05 -10.35
C SER A 228 -5.63 8.82 -9.46
N GLY A 229 -6.67 8.45 -8.74
CA GLY A 229 -6.65 7.28 -7.87
C GLY A 229 -7.96 7.12 -7.12
N LEU A 230 -7.95 6.24 -6.14
CA LEU A 230 -9.13 5.89 -5.37
C LEU A 230 -9.63 7.07 -4.53
N GLY A 231 -10.93 7.37 -4.59
CA GLY A 231 -11.60 8.28 -3.67
C GLY A 231 -11.94 7.57 -2.35
N LEU A 232 -12.11 8.32 -1.26
CA LEU A 232 -12.36 7.75 0.06
C LEU A 232 -13.64 6.90 0.13
N ASP A 233 -14.74 7.34 -0.51
CA ASP A 233 -15.98 6.57 -0.50
C ASP A 233 -15.86 5.27 -1.30
N ALA A 234 -15.09 5.27 -2.37
CA ALA A 234 -14.78 4.06 -3.12
C ALA A 234 -13.91 3.09 -2.30
N ALA A 235 -12.94 3.61 -1.55
CA ALA A 235 -12.14 2.80 -0.62
C ALA A 235 -13.00 2.17 0.48
N ARG A 236 -13.95 2.94 1.03
CA ARG A 236 -14.93 2.44 2.01
C ARG A 236 -15.78 1.32 1.44
N TRP A 237 -16.33 1.52 0.26
CA TRP A 237 -17.14 0.52 -0.41
C TRP A 237 -16.37 -0.79 -0.64
N LEU A 238 -15.12 -0.71 -1.11
CA LEU A 238 -14.27 -1.89 -1.31
C LEU A 238 -13.95 -2.60 0.00
N ALA A 239 -13.63 -1.85 1.08
CA ALA A 239 -13.24 -2.43 2.35
C ALA A 239 -14.43 -2.97 3.16
N GLU A 240 -15.55 -2.26 3.19
CA GLU A 240 -16.68 -2.58 4.08
C GLU A 240 -17.75 -3.45 3.40
N GLU A 241 -18.16 -3.08 2.18
CA GLU A 241 -19.23 -3.79 1.49
C GLU A 241 -18.71 -4.96 0.67
N GLN A 242 -17.59 -4.79 -0.03
CA GLN A 242 -16.99 -5.85 -0.84
C GLN A 242 -16.02 -6.72 -0.06
N LYS A 243 -15.57 -6.28 1.12
CA LYS A 243 -14.63 -6.97 2.00
C LYS A 243 -13.37 -7.43 1.26
N ALA A 244 -12.81 -6.53 0.47
CA ALA A 244 -11.54 -6.77 -0.21
C ALA A 244 -10.42 -7.00 0.82
N MET A 245 -9.61 -8.04 0.59
CA MET A 245 -8.52 -8.38 1.48
C MET A 245 -7.29 -7.48 1.27
N VAL A 246 -6.97 -7.18 0.02
CA VAL A 246 -5.87 -6.30 -0.39
C VAL A 246 -6.35 -5.45 -1.55
N LEU A 247 -6.00 -4.18 -1.56
CA LEU A 247 -6.20 -3.31 -2.72
C LEU A 247 -4.89 -3.10 -3.46
N GLY A 248 -4.95 -2.70 -4.72
CA GLY A 248 -3.77 -2.29 -5.46
C GLY A 248 -4.11 -1.36 -6.61
N ALA A 249 -3.14 -0.56 -7.06
CA ALA A 249 -3.29 0.30 -8.22
C ALA A 249 -1.99 0.47 -9.01
N ASP A 250 -2.14 0.98 -10.23
CA ASP A 250 -1.04 1.27 -11.15
C ASP A 250 -0.50 2.70 -11.00
N ASN A 251 -0.80 3.38 -9.90
CA ASN A 251 -0.36 4.74 -9.60
C ASN A 251 0.64 4.80 -8.44
N LEU A 252 1.17 5.99 -8.15
CA LEU A 252 2.26 6.20 -7.17
C LEU A 252 1.80 6.17 -5.69
N GLY A 253 0.51 6.22 -5.40
CA GLY A 253 0.02 6.37 -4.04
C GLY A 253 -1.45 5.99 -3.90
N LEU A 254 -1.92 4.93 -4.58
CA LEU A 254 -3.27 4.35 -4.54
C LEU A 254 -4.40 5.37 -4.69
N GLU A 255 -4.45 6.39 -3.82
CA GLU A 255 -5.52 7.40 -3.79
C GLU A 255 -5.30 8.57 -4.75
N SER A 256 -6.35 9.34 -4.98
CA SER A 256 -6.26 10.57 -5.76
C SER A 256 -5.61 11.69 -4.96
N PHE A 257 -4.72 12.46 -5.59
CA PHE A 257 -4.12 13.65 -5.00
C PHE A 257 -4.38 14.91 -5.85
N PRO A 258 -4.48 16.11 -5.23
CA PRO A 258 -4.40 16.37 -3.79
C PRO A 258 -5.66 15.90 -3.04
N SER A 259 -5.52 15.66 -1.74
CA SER A 259 -6.65 15.38 -0.86
C SER A 259 -7.61 16.56 -0.82
N THR A 260 -8.92 16.30 -0.77
CA THR A 260 -9.95 17.30 -0.52
C THR A 260 -10.14 17.59 0.98
N ASN A 261 -9.56 16.77 1.86
CA ASN A 261 -9.57 16.99 3.31
C ASN A 261 -8.32 17.79 3.72
N PRO A 262 -8.47 19.05 4.19
CA PRO A 262 -7.33 19.89 4.56
C PRO A 262 -6.55 19.36 5.79
N ASP A 263 -7.20 18.57 6.64
CA ASP A 263 -6.63 18.05 7.89
C ASP A 263 -5.96 16.69 7.70
N ASN A 264 -6.17 16.04 6.55
CA ASN A 264 -5.56 14.74 6.22
C ASN A 264 -5.15 14.70 4.75
N PHE A 265 -3.85 14.72 4.49
CA PHE A 265 -3.32 14.72 3.12
C PHE A 265 -3.48 13.38 2.40
N ALA A 266 -3.65 12.27 3.14
CA ALA A 266 -3.80 10.91 2.61
C ALA A 266 -4.93 10.15 3.33
N PRO A 267 -6.21 10.55 3.13
CA PRO A 267 -7.34 9.98 3.85
C PRO A 267 -7.62 8.52 3.52
N VAL A 268 -7.31 8.05 2.31
CA VAL A 268 -7.49 6.65 1.93
C VAL A 268 -6.44 5.77 2.61
N HIS A 269 -5.17 6.20 2.65
CA HIS A 269 -4.11 5.49 3.38
C HIS A 269 -4.47 5.29 4.85
N SER A 270 -4.78 6.40 5.55
CA SER A 270 -5.12 6.33 6.98
C SER A 270 -6.38 5.51 7.23
N TYR A 271 -7.38 5.59 6.35
CA TYR A 271 -8.59 4.79 6.45
C TYR A 271 -8.31 3.29 6.27
N LEU A 272 -7.65 2.91 5.18
CA LEU A 272 -7.39 1.51 4.87
C LEU A 272 -6.45 0.88 5.90
N LEU A 273 -5.28 1.48 6.12
CA LEU A 273 -4.25 0.89 6.97
C LEU A 273 -4.62 0.98 8.46
N ALA A 274 -4.99 2.18 8.96
CA ALA A 274 -5.16 2.37 10.39
C ALA A 274 -6.58 2.07 10.90
N GLN A 275 -7.62 2.26 10.07
CA GLN A 275 -9.00 2.03 10.53
C GLN A 275 -9.56 0.67 10.12
N LYS A 276 -9.13 0.12 8.97
CA LYS A 276 -9.70 -1.13 8.43
C LYS A 276 -8.74 -2.31 8.42
N GLY A 277 -7.45 -2.07 8.64
CA GLY A 277 -6.44 -3.13 8.59
C GLY A 277 -6.28 -3.74 7.20
N VAL A 278 -6.55 -2.95 6.15
CA VAL A 278 -6.43 -3.35 4.74
C VAL A 278 -5.12 -2.83 4.18
N SER A 279 -4.21 -3.72 3.85
CA SER A 279 -2.97 -3.40 3.14
C SER A 279 -3.21 -3.16 1.66
N PHE A 280 -2.32 -2.41 1.01
CA PHE A 280 -2.45 -2.18 -0.42
C PHE A 280 -1.10 -2.17 -1.15
N ILE A 281 -1.17 -2.21 -2.48
CA ILE A 281 -0.03 -2.34 -3.39
C ILE A 281 -0.04 -1.18 -4.37
N GLU A 282 1.10 -0.58 -4.59
CA GLU A 282 1.27 0.56 -5.48
C GLU A 282 2.21 0.23 -6.65
N LEU A 283 2.15 1.04 -7.71
CA LEU A 283 2.97 0.91 -8.90
C LEU A 283 2.91 -0.47 -9.57
N LEU A 284 1.69 -1.02 -9.68
CA LEU A 284 1.47 -2.27 -10.39
C LEU A 284 1.51 -2.07 -11.92
N TRP A 285 2.15 -2.97 -12.63
CA TRP A 285 2.07 -3.05 -14.09
C TRP A 285 0.81 -3.80 -14.51
N LEU A 286 -0.27 -3.06 -14.79
CA LEU A 286 -1.58 -3.65 -15.13
C LEU A 286 -1.90 -3.63 -16.64
N GLU A 287 -1.04 -3.02 -17.45
CA GLU A 287 -1.28 -2.81 -18.88
C GLU A 287 -1.44 -4.11 -19.67
N ASP A 288 -0.69 -5.15 -19.32
CA ASP A 288 -0.77 -6.44 -20.01
C ASP A 288 -2.06 -7.20 -19.70
N LEU A 289 -2.54 -7.14 -18.45
CA LEU A 289 -3.83 -7.70 -18.07
C LEU A 289 -4.99 -6.99 -18.78
N ALA A 290 -4.93 -5.65 -18.81
CA ALA A 290 -5.95 -4.82 -19.47
C ALA A 290 -6.00 -5.06 -20.97
N ARG A 291 -4.84 -5.12 -21.65
CA ARG A 291 -4.74 -5.40 -23.09
C ARG A 291 -5.35 -6.75 -23.45
N ASP A 292 -5.08 -7.77 -22.65
CA ASP A 292 -5.53 -9.14 -22.90
C ASP A 292 -6.90 -9.44 -22.27
N GLU A 293 -7.56 -8.44 -21.68
CA GLU A 293 -8.88 -8.52 -21.03
C GLU A 293 -8.97 -9.61 -19.95
N VAL A 294 -7.89 -9.80 -19.20
CA VAL A 294 -7.83 -10.76 -18.09
C VAL A 294 -8.26 -10.05 -16.80
N HIS A 295 -9.50 -10.25 -16.40
CA HIS A 295 -10.10 -9.56 -15.25
C HIS A 295 -10.14 -10.42 -13.98
N GLU A 296 -9.97 -11.74 -14.07
CA GLU A 296 -9.92 -12.66 -12.94
C GLU A 296 -8.70 -13.58 -13.07
N PHE A 297 -7.95 -13.73 -11.97
CA PHE A 297 -6.69 -14.49 -11.96
C PHE A 297 -6.36 -14.98 -10.55
N ALA A 298 -5.43 -15.93 -10.45
CA ALA A 298 -4.72 -16.20 -9.21
C ALA A 298 -3.64 -15.11 -9.02
N PHE A 299 -3.77 -14.31 -7.98
CA PHE A 299 -2.77 -13.33 -7.55
C PHE A 299 -1.78 -13.99 -6.61
N ILE A 300 -0.50 -13.87 -6.91
CA ILE A 300 0.57 -14.50 -6.13
C ILE A 300 1.68 -13.48 -5.89
N THR A 301 2.01 -13.26 -4.62
CA THR A 301 3.16 -12.42 -4.23
C THR A 301 3.68 -12.81 -2.85
N SER A 302 4.85 -12.29 -2.48
CA SER A 302 5.41 -12.45 -1.14
C SER A 302 6.26 -11.23 -0.79
N PRO A 303 5.92 -10.49 0.27
CA PRO A 303 6.77 -9.46 0.80
C PRO A 303 8.12 -10.02 1.27
N LEU A 304 9.16 -9.22 1.17
CA LEU A 304 10.42 -9.53 1.81
C LEU A 304 10.26 -9.49 3.33
N LYS A 305 10.92 -10.40 4.05
CA LYS A 305 10.88 -10.43 5.52
C LYS A 305 11.77 -9.34 6.12
N LEU A 306 11.48 -8.09 5.79
CA LEU A 306 12.17 -6.92 6.33
C LEU A 306 11.62 -6.62 7.72
N ARG A 307 12.37 -6.98 8.75
CA ARG A 307 11.93 -6.82 10.15
C ARG A 307 11.62 -5.37 10.47
N GLY A 308 10.36 -5.11 10.86
CA GLY A 308 9.89 -3.81 11.29
C GLY A 308 9.79 -2.77 10.18
N ALA A 309 9.85 -3.16 8.90
CA ALA A 309 9.67 -2.25 7.78
C ALA A 309 8.19 -1.95 7.55
N THR A 310 7.89 -0.71 7.17
CA THR A 310 6.53 -0.21 6.91
C THR A 310 6.01 -0.57 5.52
N GLY A 311 6.87 -1.06 4.66
CA GLY A 311 6.54 -1.53 3.33
C GLY A 311 7.58 -2.53 2.84
N SER A 312 7.29 -3.16 1.73
CA SER A 312 8.21 -4.11 1.09
C SER A 312 8.08 -4.07 -0.41
N PRO A 313 9.19 -3.93 -1.15
CA PRO A 313 9.20 -4.24 -2.57
C PRO A 313 8.72 -5.66 -2.81
N ILE A 314 7.90 -5.83 -3.84
CA ILE A 314 7.35 -7.12 -4.27
C ILE A 314 7.38 -7.24 -5.79
N ARG A 315 7.34 -8.45 -6.29
CA ARG A 315 7.13 -8.75 -7.72
C ARG A 315 5.93 -9.67 -7.86
N PRO A 316 4.71 -9.12 -7.86
CA PRO A 316 3.50 -9.92 -7.97
C PRO A 316 3.37 -10.51 -9.36
N ILE A 317 2.71 -11.68 -9.42
CA ILE A 317 2.29 -12.28 -10.69
C ILE A 317 0.79 -12.55 -10.68
N ALA A 318 0.19 -12.46 -11.86
CA ALA A 318 -1.17 -12.91 -12.11
C ALA A 318 -1.15 -14.11 -13.06
N VAL A 319 -1.87 -15.16 -12.68
CA VAL A 319 -2.05 -16.36 -13.51
C VAL A 319 -3.54 -16.50 -13.81
N PRO A 320 -3.96 -16.44 -15.10
CA PRO A 320 -5.37 -16.58 -15.47
C PRO A 320 -6.00 -17.82 -14.88
N VAL A 321 -7.27 -17.74 -14.57
CA VAL A 321 -8.04 -18.86 -14.03
C VAL A 321 -9.17 -19.23 -14.98
N ARG A 322 -9.55 -20.51 -14.96
CA ARG A 322 -10.73 -20.97 -15.68
C ARG A 322 -11.97 -20.36 -15.05
N SER A 323 -12.88 -19.88 -15.89
CA SER A 323 -14.20 -19.43 -15.43
C SER A 323 -14.90 -20.57 -14.69
N ASN A 324 -15.54 -20.26 -13.57
CA ASN A 324 -16.47 -21.21 -12.96
C ASN A 324 -17.61 -21.46 -13.96
N ARG A 325 -17.61 -22.64 -14.59
CA ARG A 325 -18.74 -23.10 -15.42
C ARG A 325 -19.81 -23.68 -14.52
#